data_f21736ed9859f34c1acdf6b771dde685
#
_entry.id   f21736ed9859f34c1acdf6b771dde685
#
_cell.length_a   1.000
_cell.length_b   1.000
_cell.length_c   1.000
_cell.angle_alpha   90.00
_cell.angle_beta   90.00
_cell.angle_gamma   90.00
#
_symmetry.space_group_name_H-M   'P 1'
#
loop_
_entity.id
_entity.type
_entity.pdbx_description
1 polymer ?
#
loop_
_entity_poly.entity_id
_entity_poly.type
_entity_poly.pdbx_seq_one_letter_code
_entity_poly.pdbx_strand_id
1 'polypeptide(L)'
;MRLLGKALTFDDVLLVPAFSQVLPRDTRLTTRLSRNIALNLPLVSAAMDTVTEARLAIAVAQEGGIGIVHKNMAPKAQAAEVARVKRYESGVLRDPITVAPDLPVREVLALSKAHGISGFPVLQGKTVVGIVTNRDLRFETRMDVPVREIMTPRERLITVREGATIDDGKALMHKHKLERVLVVNDAFELRGLMTVKDITKQTDFPSAARDAQGKLRVGAAVGVGEGTEERVELLVRAGADAIVVDTAHGHSAGVVERVRWVKRHYPKVDVIGGNIATGVAAKALVEAGADAVKIGIGPGSICTTRIVTGVGVPQIYAIEQVASALKGSGVPLIADGGIRYSGDLAKAIAAGADSVMMGGMFAGTEEAPGETILYQGRTYKSYRGMGSMGAMQQGSADRYFQEDNANNPNTAKLVPEGIEGQVPYKGSVVAVIFQLAGGLRASMHYCGCSTIEEMQRKAEFVEITTAGVRESHVHDVQITKEAPNYRME
;
A
#
# COMPACT_ATOMS: atom_id res chain seq x y z
N MET A 1 -17.03 34.20 -19.35
CA MET A 1 -16.00 33.34 -18.74
C MET A 1 -16.12 33.41 -17.23
N ARG A 2 -16.12 32.28 -16.52
CA ARG A 2 -16.09 32.25 -15.04
C ARG A 2 -14.67 31.89 -14.60
N LEU A 3 -13.95 32.81 -13.97
CA LEU A 3 -12.64 32.59 -13.39
C LEU A 3 -12.79 32.41 -11.89
N LEU A 4 -12.35 31.24 -11.35
CA LEU A 4 -12.48 30.92 -9.92
C LEU A 4 -11.35 31.50 -9.07
N GLY A 5 -10.34 32.09 -9.70
CA GLY A 5 -9.19 32.71 -9.05
C GLY A 5 -7.86 32.03 -9.37
N LYS A 6 -6.84 32.32 -8.56
CA LYS A 6 -5.49 31.77 -8.67
C LYS A 6 -5.43 30.43 -7.95
N ALA A 7 -4.82 29.43 -8.56
CA ALA A 7 -4.64 28.09 -8.00
C ALA A 7 -3.14 27.80 -7.88
N LEU A 8 -2.70 27.31 -6.72
CA LEU A 8 -1.31 27.08 -6.36
C LEU A 8 -0.97 25.59 -6.32
N THR A 9 0.28 25.27 -6.70
CA THR A 9 0.87 23.95 -6.55
C THR A 9 2.04 23.96 -5.54
N PHE A 10 2.75 22.84 -5.38
CA PHE A 10 3.81 22.73 -4.38
C PHE A 10 4.96 23.73 -4.58
N ASP A 11 5.30 24.06 -5.82
CA ASP A 11 6.39 25.01 -6.12
C ASP A 11 6.00 26.47 -5.91
N ASP A 12 4.72 26.77 -5.79
CA ASP A 12 4.23 28.14 -5.61
C ASP A 12 4.26 28.60 -4.15
N VAL A 13 4.50 27.71 -3.20
CA VAL A 13 4.40 27.99 -1.76
C VAL A 13 5.55 27.40 -0.95
N LEU A 14 5.87 28.05 0.18
CA LEU A 14 6.70 27.50 1.24
C LEU A 14 5.95 27.56 2.58
N LEU A 15 6.29 26.66 3.50
CA LEU A 15 5.82 26.71 4.87
C LEU A 15 6.62 27.76 5.66
N VAL A 16 5.91 28.56 6.45
CA VAL A 16 6.53 29.60 7.29
C VAL A 16 7.02 28.97 8.60
N PRO A 17 8.29 29.18 8.98
CA PRO A 17 8.79 28.72 10.27
C PRO A 17 8.06 29.40 11.44
N ALA A 18 7.77 28.63 12.49
CA ALA A 18 7.11 29.12 13.69
C ALA A 18 7.95 28.81 14.95
N PHE A 19 7.60 29.42 16.08
CA PHE A 19 8.21 29.05 17.35
C PHE A 19 7.96 27.58 17.66
N SER A 20 9.03 26.84 17.98
CA SER A 20 8.95 25.39 18.22
C SER A 20 9.60 24.99 19.55
N GLN A 21 8.89 24.18 20.29
CA GLN A 21 9.40 23.41 21.46
C GLN A 21 9.42 21.91 21.18
N VAL A 22 9.11 21.50 19.95
CA VAL A 22 9.00 20.10 19.50
C VAL A 22 10.32 19.73 18.80
N LEU A 23 10.96 18.62 19.20
CA LEU A 23 12.08 18.07 18.45
C LEU A 23 11.57 17.08 17.37
N PRO A 24 12.29 16.91 16.26
CA PRO A 24 11.87 15.97 15.20
C PRO A 24 11.54 14.57 15.72
N ARG A 25 12.32 14.04 16.70
CA ARG A 25 12.10 12.72 17.30
C ARG A 25 10.81 12.61 18.12
N ASP A 26 10.28 13.73 18.61
CA ASP A 26 9.10 13.78 19.49
C ASP A 26 7.80 13.95 18.69
N THR A 27 7.90 14.14 17.35
CA THR A 27 6.75 14.28 16.48
C THR A 27 6.05 12.95 16.25
N ARG A 28 4.72 12.95 16.22
CA ARG A 28 3.87 11.79 15.91
C ARG A 28 3.31 11.90 14.49
N LEU A 29 3.61 10.90 13.66
CA LEU A 29 3.17 10.83 12.27
C LEU A 29 1.89 9.99 12.08
N THR A 30 1.26 9.56 13.18
CA THR A 30 0.00 8.82 13.13
C THR A 30 -1.09 9.65 12.49
N THR A 31 -1.85 9.03 11.59
CA THR A 31 -2.90 9.67 10.80
C THR A 31 -3.99 8.66 10.44
N ARG A 32 -4.89 9.03 9.53
CA ARG A 32 -5.94 8.15 9.01
C ARG A 32 -5.88 8.04 7.50
N LEU A 33 -6.09 6.83 7.00
CA LEU A 33 -6.37 6.59 5.58
C LEU A 33 -7.84 6.88 5.26
N SER A 34 -8.72 6.41 6.14
CA SER A 34 -10.17 6.46 6.02
C SER A 34 -10.80 6.54 7.42
N ARG A 35 -12.12 6.60 7.51
CA ARG A 35 -12.83 6.72 8.80
C ARG A 35 -12.40 5.66 9.82
N ASN A 36 -12.16 4.42 9.37
CA ASN A 36 -11.91 3.27 10.26
C ASN A 36 -10.48 2.73 10.16
N ILE A 37 -9.64 3.28 9.28
CA ILE A 37 -8.27 2.82 9.08
C ILE A 37 -7.28 3.90 9.52
N ALA A 38 -6.60 3.63 10.64
CA ALA A 38 -5.46 4.42 11.08
C ALA A 38 -4.17 3.94 10.40
N LEU A 39 -3.24 4.87 10.19
CA LEU A 39 -1.88 4.64 9.72
C LEU A 39 -0.89 5.23 10.72
N ASN A 40 0.30 4.63 10.81
CA ASN A 40 1.40 5.13 11.63
C ASN A 40 2.31 6.10 10.87
N LEU A 41 2.25 6.05 9.52
CA LEU A 41 2.85 7.02 8.61
C LEU A 41 1.83 7.47 7.57
N PRO A 42 1.82 8.75 7.16
CA PRO A 42 0.86 9.28 6.18
C PRO A 42 1.22 8.91 4.73
N LEU A 43 1.70 7.69 4.50
CA LEU A 43 2.23 7.25 3.22
C LEU A 43 1.37 6.15 2.60
N VAL A 44 0.98 6.36 1.34
CA VAL A 44 0.18 5.42 0.55
C VAL A 44 0.89 5.15 -0.78
N SER A 45 1.08 3.89 -1.16
CA SER A 45 1.62 3.60 -2.50
C SER A 45 0.52 3.49 -3.55
N ALA A 46 0.77 4.08 -4.72
CA ALA A 46 -0.24 4.26 -5.77
C ALA A 46 -0.61 2.94 -6.46
N ALA A 47 -1.88 2.84 -6.83
CA ALA A 47 -2.45 1.69 -7.54
C ALA A 47 -2.06 1.66 -9.01
N MET A 48 -0.77 1.49 -9.29
CA MET A 48 -0.19 1.48 -10.64
C MET A 48 0.59 0.19 -10.87
N ASP A 49 0.54 -0.34 -12.07
CA ASP A 49 1.12 -1.64 -12.44
C ASP A 49 2.65 -1.69 -12.44
N THR A 50 3.30 -0.53 -12.36
CA THR A 50 4.75 -0.40 -12.14
C THR A 50 5.11 0.06 -10.72
N VAL A 51 4.13 0.09 -9.80
CA VAL A 51 4.34 0.59 -8.43
C VAL A 51 3.94 -0.42 -7.37
N THR A 52 2.65 -0.84 -7.31
CA THR A 52 2.16 -1.57 -6.13
C THR A 52 1.58 -2.94 -6.44
N GLU A 53 2.35 -3.96 -6.12
CA GLU A 53 1.91 -5.34 -5.90
C GLU A 53 2.23 -5.75 -4.44
N ALA A 54 2.04 -7.01 -4.10
CA ALA A 54 2.20 -7.49 -2.72
C ALA A 54 3.57 -7.16 -2.10
N ARG A 55 4.67 -7.24 -2.86
CA ARG A 55 6.02 -7.00 -2.34
C ARG A 55 6.17 -5.56 -1.80
N LEU A 56 5.77 -4.56 -2.58
CA LEU A 56 5.80 -3.17 -2.13
C LEU A 56 4.75 -2.90 -1.06
N ALA A 57 3.53 -3.43 -1.22
CA ALA A 57 2.46 -3.24 -0.23
C ALA A 57 2.85 -3.76 1.16
N ILE A 58 3.55 -4.91 1.23
CA ILE A 58 4.10 -5.46 2.46
C ILE A 58 5.10 -4.48 3.08
N ALA A 59 6.11 -4.06 2.32
CA ALA A 59 7.17 -3.20 2.83
C ALA A 59 6.62 -1.85 3.33
N VAL A 60 5.71 -1.22 2.57
CA VAL A 60 5.06 0.04 2.99
C VAL A 60 4.22 -0.15 4.27
N ALA A 61 3.49 -1.27 4.38
CA ALA A 61 2.67 -1.57 5.56
C ALA A 61 3.55 -1.86 6.80
N GLN A 62 4.69 -2.52 6.65
CA GLN A 62 5.67 -2.76 7.72
C GLN A 62 6.22 -1.46 8.30
N GLU A 63 6.44 -0.46 7.46
CA GLU A 63 6.90 0.88 7.88
C GLU A 63 5.77 1.75 8.46
N GLY A 64 4.50 1.32 8.37
CA GLY A 64 3.36 2.02 8.97
C GLY A 64 2.45 2.77 8.00
N GLY A 65 2.72 2.70 6.69
CA GLY A 65 1.85 3.16 5.62
C GLY A 65 0.90 2.09 5.11
N ILE A 66 0.42 2.21 3.87
CA ILE A 66 -0.41 1.21 3.21
C ILE A 66 -0.17 1.16 1.69
N GLY A 67 -0.19 -0.03 1.11
CA GLY A 67 -0.17 -0.22 -0.33
C GLY A 67 -1.56 -0.43 -0.92
N ILE A 68 -1.82 0.17 -2.09
CA ILE A 68 -3.03 -0.06 -2.86
C ILE A 68 -2.69 -0.90 -4.09
N VAL A 69 -3.09 -2.17 -4.08
CA VAL A 69 -2.81 -3.10 -5.21
C VAL A 69 -3.60 -2.67 -6.45
N HIS A 70 -2.90 -2.54 -7.58
CA HIS A 70 -3.49 -2.10 -8.83
C HIS A 70 -4.44 -3.12 -9.44
N LYS A 71 -5.36 -2.66 -10.29
CA LYS A 71 -6.36 -3.49 -10.98
C LYS A 71 -5.95 -3.95 -12.38
N ASN A 72 -4.79 -3.53 -12.89
CA ASN A 72 -4.32 -3.86 -14.24
C ASN A 72 -3.82 -5.31 -14.33
N MET A 73 -4.64 -6.24 -13.88
CA MET A 73 -4.47 -7.69 -13.88
C MET A 73 -5.82 -8.39 -13.72
N ALA A 74 -5.88 -9.68 -13.97
CA ALA A 74 -7.10 -10.47 -13.78
C ALA A 74 -7.60 -10.38 -12.31
N PRO A 75 -8.93 -10.39 -12.06
CA PRO A 75 -9.49 -10.26 -10.71
C PRO A 75 -8.94 -11.26 -9.69
N LYS A 76 -8.77 -12.52 -10.11
CA LYS A 76 -8.19 -13.58 -9.27
C LYS A 76 -6.72 -13.34 -8.94
N ALA A 77 -5.94 -12.78 -9.87
CA ALA A 77 -4.53 -12.43 -9.64
C ALA A 77 -4.42 -11.28 -8.63
N GLN A 78 -5.24 -10.23 -8.76
CA GLN A 78 -5.27 -9.13 -7.80
C GLN A 78 -5.68 -9.61 -6.39
N ALA A 79 -6.68 -10.47 -6.29
CA ALA A 79 -7.07 -11.08 -5.01
C ALA A 79 -5.94 -11.94 -4.40
N ALA A 80 -5.15 -12.64 -5.24
CA ALA A 80 -3.99 -13.39 -4.78
C ALA A 80 -2.89 -12.47 -4.20
N GLU A 81 -2.64 -11.30 -4.82
CA GLU A 81 -1.71 -10.30 -4.29
C GLU A 81 -2.18 -9.75 -2.93
N VAL A 82 -3.46 -9.40 -2.79
CA VAL A 82 -4.06 -9.00 -1.51
C VAL A 82 -3.90 -10.10 -0.46
N ALA A 83 -4.26 -11.34 -0.79
CA ALA A 83 -4.14 -12.47 0.12
C ALA A 83 -2.68 -12.74 0.52
N ARG A 84 -1.71 -12.47 -0.35
CA ARG A 84 -0.27 -12.57 -0.07
C ARG A 84 0.16 -11.56 1.01
N VAL A 85 -0.30 -10.31 0.95
CA VAL A 85 -0.07 -9.30 2.00
C VAL A 85 -0.69 -9.74 3.32
N LYS A 86 -1.97 -10.16 3.30
CA LYS A 86 -2.70 -10.57 4.51
C LYS A 86 -2.11 -11.81 5.20
N ARG A 87 -1.41 -12.66 4.47
CA ARG A 87 -0.74 -13.86 5.01
C ARG A 87 0.68 -13.60 5.50
N TYR A 88 1.29 -12.49 5.10
CA TYR A 88 2.73 -12.27 5.30
C TYR A 88 3.15 -12.21 6.78
N GLU A 89 2.33 -11.66 7.66
CA GLU A 89 2.62 -11.49 9.10
C GLU A 89 1.40 -11.80 9.98
N SER A 90 0.78 -12.95 9.77
CA SER A 90 -0.44 -13.27 10.52
C SER A 90 -0.21 -13.71 11.98
N GLY A 91 1.05 -13.75 12.47
CA GLY A 91 1.39 -14.30 13.80
C GLY A 91 0.94 -15.74 14.00
N VAL A 92 -0.23 -16.07 13.46
CA VAL A 92 -0.79 -17.42 13.33
C VAL A 92 -1.11 -17.66 11.86
N LEU A 93 -0.37 -18.53 11.21
CA LEU A 93 -0.68 -18.98 9.85
C LEU A 93 -1.92 -19.88 9.91
N ARG A 94 -3.09 -19.37 9.55
CA ARG A 94 -4.39 -20.10 9.69
C ARG A 94 -4.54 -21.27 8.73
N ASP A 95 -3.92 -21.23 7.55
CA ASP A 95 -3.96 -22.29 6.55
C ASP A 95 -2.54 -22.70 6.16
N PRO A 96 -1.78 -23.38 7.08
CA PRO A 96 -0.46 -23.86 6.74
C PRO A 96 -0.56 -25.01 5.72
N ILE A 97 0.48 -25.15 4.89
CA ILE A 97 0.58 -26.32 4.02
C ILE A 97 0.75 -27.54 4.91
N THR A 98 -0.09 -28.54 4.69
CA THR A 98 -0.15 -29.77 5.47
C THR A 98 0.18 -30.98 4.61
N VAL A 99 0.56 -32.07 5.23
CA VAL A 99 0.86 -33.35 4.54
C VAL A 99 0.07 -34.48 5.17
N ALA A 100 -0.23 -35.52 4.37
CA ALA A 100 -0.84 -36.75 4.87
C ALA A 100 0.22 -37.62 5.54
N PRO A 101 -0.14 -38.46 6.56
CA PRO A 101 0.81 -39.31 7.27
C PRO A 101 1.47 -40.37 6.37
N ASP A 102 0.80 -40.75 5.29
CA ASP A 102 1.30 -41.76 4.34
C ASP A 102 2.15 -41.18 3.21
N LEU A 103 2.31 -39.86 3.15
CA LEU A 103 3.11 -39.20 2.11
C LEU A 103 4.60 -39.60 2.24
N PRO A 104 5.29 -40.01 1.14
CA PRO A 104 6.71 -40.33 1.20
C PRO A 104 7.58 -39.11 1.55
N VAL A 105 8.67 -39.34 2.28
CA VAL A 105 9.64 -38.30 2.68
C VAL A 105 10.14 -37.48 1.50
N ARG A 106 10.43 -38.12 0.35
CA ARG A 106 10.87 -37.41 -0.87
C ARG A 106 9.89 -36.33 -1.34
N GLU A 107 8.59 -36.57 -1.20
CA GLU A 107 7.56 -35.61 -1.63
C GLU A 107 7.48 -34.43 -0.65
N VAL A 108 7.65 -34.69 0.65
CA VAL A 108 7.73 -33.62 1.65
C VAL A 108 8.96 -32.73 1.41
N LEU A 109 10.10 -33.31 1.03
CA LEU A 109 11.30 -32.55 0.66
C LEU A 109 11.07 -31.72 -0.60
N ALA A 110 10.36 -32.25 -1.60
CA ALA A 110 9.98 -31.50 -2.80
C ALA A 110 9.06 -30.32 -2.46
N LEU A 111 8.05 -30.51 -1.61
CA LEU A 111 7.19 -29.45 -1.10
C LEU A 111 7.98 -28.41 -0.30
N SER A 112 8.92 -28.85 0.54
CA SER A 112 9.79 -27.96 1.31
C SER A 112 10.60 -27.04 0.41
N LYS A 113 11.18 -27.59 -0.66
CA LYS A 113 11.97 -26.84 -1.65
C LYS A 113 11.10 -25.90 -2.50
N ALA A 114 9.94 -26.39 -2.96
CA ALA A 114 9.04 -25.63 -3.82
C ALA A 114 8.45 -24.41 -3.10
N HIS A 115 8.14 -24.54 -1.80
CA HIS A 115 7.47 -23.49 -1.02
C HIS A 115 8.38 -22.75 -0.03
N GLY A 116 9.66 -23.15 0.11
CA GLY A 116 10.59 -22.56 1.09
C GLY A 116 10.16 -22.78 2.56
N ILE A 117 9.46 -23.89 2.83
CA ILE A 117 8.87 -24.20 4.14
C ILE A 117 9.70 -25.27 4.85
N SER A 118 9.97 -25.06 6.14
CA SER A 118 10.81 -25.93 6.96
C SER A 118 10.05 -26.81 7.94
N GLY A 119 8.74 -26.98 7.79
CA GLY A 119 7.94 -27.89 8.62
C GLY A 119 6.46 -27.86 8.28
N PHE A 120 5.86 -29.03 8.33
CA PHE A 120 4.50 -29.30 7.90
C PHE A 120 3.70 -29.98 9.01
N PRO A 121 2.51 -29.47 9.38
CA PRO A 121 1.56 -30.23 10.16
C PRO A 121 1.15 -31.49 9.39
N VAL A 122 1.09 -32.63 10.06
CA VAL A 122 0.65 -33.90 9.50
C VAL A 122 -0.78 -34.14 9.92
N LEU A 123 -1.68 -34.26 8.93
CA LEU A 123 -3.13 -34.42 9.19
C LEU A 123 -3.66 -35.71 8.67
N GLN A 124 -4.55 -36.34 9.47
CA GLN A 124 -5.46 -37.40 9.03
C GLN A 124 -6.88 -36.80 8.97
N GLY A 125 -7.36 -36.54 7.76
CA GLY A 125 -8.55 -35.72 7.56
C GLY A 125 -8.34 -34.27 8.04
N LYS A 126 -9.07 -33.85 9.09
CA LYS A 126 -8.90 -32.53 9.72
C LYS A 126 -8.07 -32.58 11.02
N THR A 127 -7.83 -33.76 11.54
CA THR A 127 -7.18 -33.97 12.86
C THR A 127 -5.66 -33.97 12.71
N VAL A 128 -4.97 -33.27 13.60
CA VAL A 128 -3.51 -33.26 13.67
C VAL A 128 -3.04 -34.61 14.28
N VAL A 129 -2.19 -35.32 13.54
CA VAL A 129 -1.56 -36.58 14.00
C VAL A 129 -0.06 -36.41 14.26
N GLY A 130 0.55 -35.31 13.80
CA GLY A 130 1.96 -35.06 14.04
C GLY A 130 2.43 -33.75 13.39
N ILE A 131 3.73 -33.52 13.45
CA ILE A 131 4.45 -32.49 12.72
C ILE A 131 5.76 -33.06 12.18
N VAL A 132 6.10 -32.75 10.93
CA VAL A 132 7.41 -33.04 10.35
C VAL A 132 8.15 -31.75 10.06
N THR A 133 9.42 -31.69 10.46
CA THR A 133 10.24 -30.47 10.36
C THR A 133 11.58 -30.77 9.67
N ASN A 134 12.32 -29.74 9.30
CA ASN A 134 13.68 -29.90 8.77
C ASN A 134 14.62 -30.66 9.72
N ARG A 135 14.36 -30.64 11.03
CA ARG A 135 15.12 -31.43 12.00
C ARG A 135 14.94 -32.93 11.76
N ASP A 136 13.71 -33.34 11.44
CA ASP A 136 13.33 -34.72 11.19
C ASP A 136 13.80 -35.17 9.80
N LEU A 137 13.84 -34.26 8.83
CA LEU A 137 14.18 -34.53 7.42
C LEU A 137 15.69 -34.47 7.12
N ARG A 138 16.47 -33.68 7.90
CA ARG A 138 17.88 -33.30 7.55
C ARG A 138 18.81 -34.48 7.36
N PHE A 139 18.65 -35.53 8.13
CA PHE A 139 19.53 -36.71 8.11
C PHE A 139 18.79 -37.98 7.73
N GLU A 140 17.53 -37.87 7.28
CA GLU A 140 16.77 -39.03 6.84
C GLU A 140 17.23 -39.47 5.44
N THR A 141 17.59 -40.72 5.32
CA THR A 141 18.10 -41.33 4.08
C THR A 141 17.04 -42.21 3.39
N ARG A 142 16.03 -42.64 4.13
CA ARG A 142 14.95 -43.48 3.63
C ARG A 142 13.88 -42.66 2.96
N MET A 143 14.05 -42.36 1.68
CA MET A 143 13.21 -41.41 0.95
C MET A 143 11.79 -41.89 0.66
N ASP A 144 11.57 -43.21 0.69
CA ASP A 144 10.31 -43.86 0.33
C ASP A 144 9.43 -44.22 1.54
N VAL A 145 9.94 -44.03 2.77
CA VAL A 145 9.14 -44.27 3.96
C VAL A 145 8.08 -43.19 4.14
N PRO A 146 6.90 -43.55 4.69
CA PRO A 146 5.84 -42.59 4.97
C PRO A 146 6.26 -41.65 6.12
N VAL A 147 5.79 -40.40 6.05
CA VAL A 147 6.11 -39.33 7.01
C VAL A 147 5.77 -39.73 8.46
N ARG A 148 4.76 -40.55 8.67
CA ARG A 148 4.37 -41.05 10.02
C ARG A 148 5.52 -41.73 10.78
N GLU A 149 6.50 -42.31 10.09
CA GLU A 149 7.62 -42.99 10.73
C GLU A 149 8.69 -42.04 11.28
N ILE A 150 8.74 -40.80 10.74
CA ILE A 150 9.79 -39.83 11.09
C ILE A 150 9.24 -38.59 11.78
N MET A 151 7.94 -38.31 11.70
CA MET A 151 7.29 -37.14 12.32
C MET A 151 7.35 -37.17 13.84
N THR A 152 7.27 -35.99 14.46
CA THR A 152 6.91 -35.91 15.88
C THR A 152 5.42 -36.25 16.04
N PRO A 153 5.06 -37.36 16.71
CA PRO A 153 3.68 -37.79 16.80
C PRO A 153 2.87 -36.95 17.80
N ARG A 154 1.53 -37.08 17.72
CA ARG A 154 0.55 -36.28 18.48
C ARG A 154 0.83 -36.21 19.98
N GLU A 155 1.22 -37.32 20.59
CA GLU A 155 1.45 -37.43 22.04
C GLU A 155 2.63 -36.58 22.54
N ARG A 156 3.50 -36.22 21.62
CA ARG A 156 4.71 -35.38 21.89
C ARG A 156 4.57 -33.98 21.40
N LEU A 157 3.43 -33.59 20.78
CA LEU A 157 3.22 -32.24 20.29
C LEU A 157 3.00 -31.26 21.44
N ILE A 158 3.65 -30.12 21.34
CA ILE A 158 3.32 -28.94 22.12
C ILE A 158 2.43 -28.06 21.24
N THR A 159 1.22 -27.78 21.71
CA THR A 159 0.21 -27.03 20.98
C THR A 159 -0.35 -25.89 21.83
N VAL A 160 -0.95 -24.91 21.20
CA VAL A 160 -1.80 -23.89 21.83
C VAL A 160 -3.25 -24.10 21.38
N ARG A 161 -4.19 -23.66 22.20
CA ARG A 161 -5.62 -23.70 21.84
C ARG A 161 -5.97 -22.53 20.93
N GLU A 162 -7.00 -22.70 20.13
CA GLU A 162 -7.62 -21.63 19.36
C GLU A 162 -8.00 -20.48 20.30
N GLY A 163 -7.61 -19.24 19.94
CA GLY A 163 -7.78 -18.06 20.79
C GLY A 163 -6.58 -17.72 21.70
N ALA A 164 -5.56 -18.58 21.78
CA ALA A 164 -4.32 -18.27 22.49
C ALA A 164 -3.63 -17.03 21.89
N THR A 165 -3.01 -16.22 22.74
CA THR A 165 -2.27 -15.03 22.34
C THR A 165 -0.91 -15.41 21.73
N ILE A 166 -0.28 -14.47 21.04
CA ILE A 166 1.08 -14.65 20.51
C ILE A 166 2.07 -14.85 21.67
N ASP A 167 1.86 -14.16 22.79
CA ASP A 167 2.73 -14.29 23.97
C ASP A 167 2.63 -15.69 24.61
N ASP A 168 1.45 -16.32 24.60
CA ASP A 168 1.29 -17.71 25.03
C ASP A 168 2.12 -18.66 24.14
N GLY A 169 2.03 -18.47 22.84
CA GLY A 169 2.82 -19.25 21.88
C GLY A 169 4.33 -19.03 22.06
N LYS A 170 4.76 -17.76 22.26
CA LYS A 170 6.16 -17.40 22.51
C LYS A 170 6.70 -18.04 23.80
N ALA A 171 5.92 -18.02 24.87
CA ALA A 171 6.30 -18.66 26.13
C ALA A 171 6.53 -20.17 25.98
N LEU A 172 5.63 -20.85 25.24
CA LEU A 172 5.77 -22.30 24.97
C LEU A 172 6.97 -22.59 24.05
N MET A 173 7.18 -21.79 22.99
CA MET A 173 8.35 -21.94 22.11
C MET A 173 9.65 -21.77 22.88
N HIS A 174 9.74 -20.78 23.76
CA HIS A 174 10.92 -20.55 24.59
C HIS A 174 11.15 -21.70 25.58
N LYS A 175 10.11 -22.10 26.31
CA LYS A 175 10.17 -23.18 27.32
C LYS A 175 10.62 -24.51 26.73
N HIS A 176 10.09 -24.86 25.53
CA HIS A 176 10.34 -26.15 24.89
C HIS A 176 11.39 -26.09 23.77
N LYS A 177 12.05 -24.94 23.56
CA LYS A 177 13.03 -24.66 22.48
C LYS A 177 12.53 -25.04 21.10
N LEU A 178 11.29 -24.64 20.81
CA LEU A 178 10.61 -24.91 19.54
C LEU A 178 10.65 -23.67 18.63
N GLU A 179 10.76 -23.89 17.32
CA GLU A 179 10.66 -22.83 16.31
C GLU A 179 9.21 -22.58 15.86
N ARG A 180 8.28 -23.49 16.25
CA ARG A 180 6.87 -23.42 15.85
C ARG A 180 5.98 -24.21 16.81
N VAL A 181 4.72 -23.77 16.90
CA VAL A 181 3.68 -24.39 17.71
C VAL A 181 2.39 -24.44 16.92
N LEU A 182 1.72 -25.59 16.91
CA LEU A 182 0.42 -25.76 16.25
C LEU A 182 -0.69 -25.14 17.10
N VAL A 183 -1.63 -24.48 16.44
CA VAL A 183 -2.88 -23.99 17.04
C VAL A 183 -3.97 -25.00 16.72
N VAL A 184 -4.62 -25.55 17.75
CA VAL A 184 -5.65 -26.59 17.60
C VAL A 184 -6.92 -26.21 18.38
N ASN A 185 -8.06 -26.72 17.93
CA ASN A 185 -9.31 -26.67 18.71
C ASN A 185 -9.42 -27.83 19.70
N ASP A 186 -10.54 -27.92 20.45
CA ASP A 186 -10.77 -28.97 21.44
C ASP A 186 -10.88 -30.38 20.83
N ALA A 187 -11.26 -30.47 19.53
CA ALA A 187 -11.26 -31.73 18.77
C ALA A 187 -9.87 -32.07 18.18
N PHE A 188 -8.83 -31.32 18.53
CA PHE A 188 -7.47 -31.44 18.00
C PHE A 188 -7.39 -31.29 16.47
N GLU A 189 -8.31 -30.50 15.88
CA GLU A 189 -8.24 -30.07 14.49
C GLU A 189 -7.32 -28.87 14.35
N LEU A 190 -6.57 -28.82 13.25
CA LEU A 190 -5.66 -27.72 12.96
C LEU A 190 -6.45 -26.40 12.74
N ARG A 191 -6.04 -25.34 13.46
CA ARG A 191 -6.55 -23.97 13.33
C ARG A 191 -5.48 -23.00 12.87
N GLY A 192 -4.22 -23.40 12.99
CA GLY A 192 -3.09 -22.59 12.53
C GLY A 192 -1.74 -23.09 12.99
N LEU A 193 -0.73 -22.34 12.63
CA LEU A 193 0.67 -22.55 12.97
C LEU A 193 1.28 -21.22 13.40
N MET A 194 1.86 -21.15 14.59
CA MET A 194 2.72 -20.02 15.03
C MET A 194 4.18 -20.37 14.80
N THR A 195 4.99 -19.44 14.30
CA THR A 195 6.44 -19.62 14.15
C THR A 195 7.22 -18.51 14.82
N VAL A 196 8.46 -18.79 15.25
CA VAL A 196 9.38 -17.77 15.78
C VAL A 196 9.57 -16.63 14.78
N LYS A 197 9.67 -16.94 13.46
CA LYS A 197 9.79 -15.92 12.41
C LYS A 197 8.62 -14.94 12.41
N ASP A 198 7.39 -15.41 12.61
CA ASP A 198 6.21 -14.54 12.62
C ASP A 198 6.17 -13.64 13.85
N ILE A 199 6.63 -14.17 14.99
CA ILE A 199 6.74 -13.42 16.26
C ILE A 199 7.83 -12.37 16.16
N THR A 200 9.01 -12.73 15.63
CA THR A 200 10.14 -11.81 15.46
C THR A 200 9.78 -10.64 14.55
N LYS A 201 9.09 -10.90 13.43
CA LYS A 201 8.61 -9.85 12.52
C LYS A 201 7.71 -8.81 13.21
N GLN A 202 6.89 -9.20 14.18
CA GLN A 202 6.10 -8.23 14.94
C GLN A 202 6.97 -7.32 15.82
N THR A 203 8.06 -7.86 16.35
CA THR A 203 9.03 -7.11 17.16
C THR A 203 9.90 -6.21 16.28
N ASP A 204 10.27 -6.68 15.08
CA ASP A 204 11.12 -5.96 14.13
C ASP A 204 10.40 -4.74 13.50
N PHE A 205 9.06 -4.80 13.37
CA PHE A 205 8.24 -3.75 12.76
C PHE A 205 7.15 -3.23 13.72
N PRO A 206 7.54 -2.50 14.78
CA PRO A 206 6.59 -2.01 15.78
C PRO A 206 5.64 -0.95 15.24
N SER A 207 6.03 -0.26 14.18
CA SER A 207 5.21 0.77 13.50
C SER A 207 4.31 0.23 12.41
N ALA A 208 4.29 -1.09 12.14
CA ALA A 208 3.53 -1.65 11.05
C ALA A 208 2.03 -1.34 11.14
N ALA A 209 1.43 -1.01 9.98
CA ALA A 209 -0.01 -0.80 9.88
C ALA A 209 -0.73 -2.16 9.87
N ARG A 210 -1.42 -2.48 10.97
CA ARG A 210 -2.07 -3.78 11.19
C ARG A 210 -3.57 -3.62 11.44
N ASP A 211 -4.31 -4.66 11.08
CA ASP A 211 -5.72 -4.80 11.46
C ASP A 211 -5.88 -5.37 12.88
N ALA A 212 -7.11 -5.49 13.33
CA ALA A 212 -7.44 -6.03 14.66
C ALA A 212 -7.00 -7.51 14.87
N GLN A 213 -6.68 -8.24 13.78
CA GLN A 213 -6.15 -9.59 13.82
C GLN A 213 -4.62 -9.64 13.74
N GLY A 214 -3.95 -8.48 13.77
CA GLY A 214 -2.49 -8.36 13.67
C GLY A 214 -1.93 -8.56 12.25
N LYS A 215 -2.77 -8.63 11.21
CA LYS A 215 -2.34 -8.75 9.82
C LYS A 215 -2.03 -7.39 9.22
N LEU A 216 -1.07 -7.33 8.30
CA LEU A 216 -0.77 -6.10 7.57
C LEU A 216 -1.99 -5.58 6.82
N ARG A 217 -2.15 -4.26 6.81
CA ARG A 217 -3.22 -3.60 6.05
C ARG A 217 -2.86 -3.48 4.59
N VAL A 218 -3.86 -3.64 3.73
CA VAL A 218 -3.75 -3.51 2.28
C VAL A 218 -5.06 -3.03 1.68
N GLY A 219 -4.98 -2.09 0.74
CA GLY A 219 -6.10 -1.71 -0.09
C GLY A 219 -5.98 -2.27 -1.51
N ALA A 220 -7.07 -2.22 -2.26
CA ALA A 220 -7.09 -2.64 -3.65
C ALA A 220 -7.94 -1.71 -4.51
N ALA A 221 -7.44 -1.37 -5.71
CA ALA A 221 -8.14 -0.52 -6.65
C ALA A 221 -9.14 -1.32 -7.50
N VAL A 222 -10.26 -0.69 -7.79
CA VAL A 222 -11.29 -1.19 -8.73
C VAL A 222 -11.74 -0.08 -9.67
N GLY A 223 -12.32 -0.44 -10.80
CA GLY A 223 -12.94 0.48 -11.73
C GLY A 223 -14.44 0.64 -11.50
N VAL A 224 -15.13 1.06 -12.56
CA VAL A 224 -16.60 1.19 -12.61
C VAL A 224 -17.26 0.31 -13.67
N GLY A 225 -16.46 -0.24 -14.59
CA GLY A 225 -16.89 -1.05 -15.72
C GLY A 225 -17.45 -2.42 -15.32
N GLU A 226 -17.78 -3.20 -16.35
CA GLU A 226 -18.30 -4.57 -16.24
C GLU A 226 -17.30 -5.48 -15.50
N GLY A 227 -17.81 -6.46 -14.72
CA GLY A 227 -16.98 -7.37 -13.93
C GLY A 227 -16.40 -6.78 -12.63
N THR A 228 -16.59 -5.48 -12.36
CA THR A 228 -16.10 -4.85 -11.12
C THR A 228 -16.73 -5.48 -9.88
N GLU A 229 -17.97 -5.93 -9.93
CA GLU A 229 -18.67 -6.52 -8.79
C GLU A 229 -18.05 -7.84 -8.35
N GLU A 230 -17.76 -8.73 -9.29
CA GLU A 230 -17.02 -9.98 -9.04
C GLU A 230 -15.61 -9.67 -8.47
N ARG A 231 -14.92 -8.67 -9.03
CA ARG A 231 -13.61 -8.24 -8.56
C ARG A 231 -13.67 -7.79 -7.10
N VAL A 232 -14.64 -6.95 -6.74
CA VAL A 232 -14.83 -6.48 -5.35
C VAL A 232 -15.08 -7.67 -4.42
N GLU A 233 -15.94 -8.60 -4.79
CA GLU A 233 -16.22 -9.80 -4.00
C GLU A 233 -14.94 -10.62 -3.73
N LEU A 234 -14.13 -10.86 -4.76
CA LEU A 234 -12.87 -11.60 -4.63
C LEU A 234 -11.87 -10.88 -3.71
N LEU A 235 -11.77 -9.54 -3.84
CA LEU A 235 -10.87 -8.72 -3.02
C LEU A 235 -11.30 -8.71 -1.55
N VAL A 236 -12.59 -8.56 -1.28
CA VAL A 236 -13.13 -8.62 0.09
C VAL A 236 -12.91 -10.00 0.72
N ARG A 237 -13.15 -11.07 -0.03
CA ARG A 237 -12.85 -12.45 0.42
C ARG A 237 -11.36 -12.67 0.67
N ALA A 238 -10.48 -12.02 -0.09
CA ALA A 238 -9.03 -12.05 0.12
C ALA A 238 -8.58 -11.24 1.34
N GLY A 239 -9.47 -10.41 1.91
CA GLY A 239 -9.24 -9.64 3.12
C GLY A 239 -8.74 -8.20 2.87
N ALA A 240 -9.04 -7.58 1.73
CA ALA A 240 -8.76 -6.17 1.51
C ALA A 240 -9.40 -5.30 2.60
N ASP A 241 -8.61 -4.41 3.20
CA ASP A 241 -9.07 -3.49 4.25
C ASP A 241 -9.83 -2.30 3.66
N ALA A 242 -9.43 -1.86 2.45
CA ALA A 242 -10.08 -0.78 1.72
C ALA A 242 -10.24 -1.11 0.24
N ILE A 243 -11.37 -0.73 -0.33
CA ILE A 243 -11.62 -0.74 -1.78
C ILE A 243 -11.52 0.71 -2.29
N VAL A 244 -10.65 0.93 -3.26
CA VAL A 244 -10.45 2.24 -3.90
C VAL A 244 -11.13 2.24 -5.26
N VAL A 245 -12.24 2.97 -5.39
CA VAL A 245 -12.87 3.23 -6.69
C VAL A 245 -12.04 4.29 -7.40
N ASP A 246 -11.12 3.85 -8.25
CA ASP A 246 -10.00 4.62 -8.78
C ASP A 246 -10.18 4.94 -10.27
N THR A 247 -10.54 6.17 -10.57
CA THR A 247 -10.78 6.69 -11.94
C THR A 247 -10.08 8.01 -12.18
N ALA A 248 -9.95 8.40 -13.45
CA ALA A 248 -9.41 9.72 -13.83
C ALA A 248 -10.35 10.86 -13.43
N HIS A 249 -11.67 10.59 -13.31
CA HIS A 249 -12.68 11.58 -12.93
C HIS A 249 -13.69 10.99 -11.93
N GLY A 250 -13.42 11.17 -10.65
CA GLY A 250 -14.23 10.64 -9.56
C GLY A 250 -15.61 11.30 -9.39
N HIS A 251 -15.82 12.48 -9.96
CA HIS A 251 -17.13 13.17 -9.93
C HIS A 251 -17.99 12.81 -11.13
N SER A 252 -18.10 11.54 -11.44
CA SER A 252 -18.99 11.01 -12.48
C SER A 252 -20.07 10.11 -11.87
N ALA A 253 -21.21 10.02 -12.54
CA ALA A 253 -22.36 9.24 -12.07
C ALA A 253 -21.99 7.76 -11.77
N GLY A 254 -21.22 7.14 -12.67
CA GLY A 254 -20.77 5.76 -12.49
C GLY A 254 -19.88 5.55 -11.27
N VAL A 255 -19.01 6.51 -10.94
CA VAL A 255 -18.14 6.43 -9.75
C VAL A 255 -18.96 6.59 -8.49
N VAL A 256 -19.84 7.60 -8.42
CA VAL A 256 -20.72 7.84 -7.25
C VAL A 256 -21.59 6.61 -7.00
N GLU A 257 -22.17 6.02 -8.04
CA GLU A 257 -23.00 4.81 -7.90
C GLU A 257 -22.16 3.59 -7.49
N ARG A 258 -20.93 3.43 -8.01
CA ARG A 258 -20.04 2.33 -7.63
C ARG A 258 -19.63 2.44 -6.15
N VAL A 259 -19.32 3.63 -5.66
CA VAL A 259 -19.04 3.86 -4.22
C VAL A 259 -20.25 3.45 -3.38
N ARG A 260 -21.46 3.89 -3.77
CA ARG A 260 -22.71 3.55 -3.07
C ARG A 260 -22.97 2.05 -3.09
N TRP A 261 -22.74 1.40 -4.23
CA TRP A 261 -22.91 -0.04 -4.39
C TRP A 261 -21.97 -0.84 -3.50
N VAL A 262 -20.66 -0.51 -3.48
CA VAL A 262 -19.68 -1.21 -2.64
C VAL A 262 -20.04 -1.04 -1.18
N LYS A 263 -20.36 0.18 -0.73
CA LYS A 263 -20.69 0.44 0.66
C LYS A 263 -21.97 -0.27 1.14
N ARG A 264 -22.96 -0.40 0.25
CA ARG A 264 -24.20 -1.12 0.54
C ARG A 264 -23.98 -2.63 0.70
N HIS A 265 -23.18 -3.24 -0.17
CA HIS A 265 -22.96 -4.70 -0.17
C HIS A 265 -21.88 -5.13 0.84
N TYR A 266 -20.90 -4.26 1.12
CA TYR A 266 -19.78 -4.55 2.02
C TYR A 266 -19.58 -3.44 3.06
N PRO A 267 -20.55 -3.23 3.97
CA PRO A 267 -20.56 -2.07 4.90
C PRO A 267 -19.36 -2.04 5.86
N LYS A 268 -18.69 -3.18 6.09
CA LYS A 268 -17.52 -3.30 6.96
C LYS A 268 -16.20 -2.98 6.28
N VAL A 269 -16.18 -2.86 4.95
CA VAL A 269 -14.98 -2.52 4.18
C VAL A 269 -15.00 -1.01 3.94
N ASP A 270 -13.86 -0.35 4.12
CA ASP A 270 -13.78 1.07 3.84
C ASP A 270 -13.68 1.32 2.34
N VAL A 271 -14.42 2.33 1.88
CA VAL A 271 -14.50 2.69 0.46
C VAL A 271 -13.90 4.06 0.25
N ILE A 272 -12.93 4.14 -0.66
CA ILE A 272 -12.25 5.38 -1.05
C ILE A 272 -12.68 5.72 -2.48
N GLY A 273 -13.20 6.93 -2.69
CA GLY A 273 -13.58 7.40 -4.01
C GLY A 273 -12.59 8.42 -4.58
N GLY A 274 -12.28 8.34 -5.87
CA GLY A 274 -11.40 9.30 -6.54
C GLY A 274 -11.20 9.05 -8.04
N ASN A 275 -10.44 9.94 -8.76
CA ASN A 275 -9.83 11.16 -8.22
C ASN A 275 -10.76 12.37 -8.40
N ILE A 276 -10.67 13.27 -7.47
CA ILE A 276 -11.43 14.53 -7.48
C ILE A 276 -10.50 15.74 -7.28
N ALA A 277 -11.02 16.95 -7.49
CA ALA A 277 -10.27 18.19 -7.25
C ALA A 277 -11.14 19.33 -6.68
N THR A 278 -12.42 19.07 -6.37
CA THR A 278 -13.36 20.11 -5.92
C THR A 278 -14.13 19.66 -4.69
N GLY A 279 -14.52 20.62 -3.85
CA GLY A 279 -15.34 20.37 -2.66
C GLY A 279 -16.73 19.80 -2.97
N VAL A 280 -17.33 20.17 -4.12
CA VAL A 280 -18.62 19.60 -4.57
C VAL A 280 -18.49 18.11 -4.85
N ALA A 281 -17.43 17.72 -5.57
CA ALA A 281 -17.15 16.30 -5.83
C ALA A 281 -16.92 15.50 -4.54
N ALA A 282 -16.20 16.09 -3.59
CA ALA A 282 -15.96 15.45 -2.30
C ALA A 282 -17.27 15.19 -1.53
N LYS A 283 -18.16 16.18 -1.45
CA LYS A 283 -19.47 16.02 -0.83
C LYS A 283 -20.31 14.92 -1.48
N ALA A 284 -20.35 14.88 -2.83
CA ALA A 284 -21.08 13.85 -3.57
C ALA A 284 -20.59 12.43 -3.27
N LEU A 285 -19.25 12.22 -3.15
CA LEU A 285 -18.68 10.92 -2.79
C LEU A 285 -18.98 10.56 -1.31
N VAL A 286 -18.91 11.51 -0.40
CA VAL A 286 -19.25 11.30 1.02
C VAL A 286 -20.73 10.95 1.19
N GLU A 287 -21.63 11.63 0.49
CA GLU A 287 -23.07 11.32 0.45
C GLU A 287 -23.34 9.92 -0.13
N ALA A 288 -22.50 9.46 -1.07
CA ALA A 288 -22.55 8.11 -1.58
C ALA A 288 -22.03 7.05 -0.60
N GLY A 289 -21.43 7.45 0.52
CA GLY A 289 -20.92 6.58 1.58
C GLY A 289 -19.40 6.35 1.55
N ALA A 290 -18.63 7.19 0.85
CA ALA A 290 -17.17 7.10 0.87
C ALA A 290 -16.62 7.34 2.30
N ASP A 291 -15.67 6.52 2.72
CA ASP A 291 -14.97 6.62 4.00
C ASP A 291 -13.70 7.48 3.90
N ALA A 292 -13.23 7.74 2.69
CA ALA A 292 -12.18 8.71 2.36
C ALA A 292 -12.33 9.17 0.91
N VAL A 293 -11.70 10.30 0.57
CA VAL A 293 -11.65 10.81 -0.81
C VAL A 293 -10.21 10.98 -1.27
N LYS A 294 -9.94 10.70 -2.56
CA LYS A 294 -8.62 10.79 -3.16
C LYS A 294 -8.57 11.95 -4.17
N ILE A 295 -7.58 12.86 -3.96
CA ILE A 295 -7.52 14.17 -4.60
C ILE A 295 -6.33 14.22 -5.56
N GLY A 296 -6.58 14.61 -6.80
CA GLY A 296 -5.52 14.85 -7.77
C GLY A 296 -5.98 14.61 -9.22
N ILE A 297 -6.18 15.68 -9.96
CA ILE A 297 -6.47 15.65 -11.39
C ILE A 297 -5.27 16.21 -12.15
N GLY A 298 -4.47 15.31 -12.72
CA GLY A 298 -3.32 15.62 -13.54
C GLY A 298 -2.02 16.07 -12.85
N PRO A 299 -1.76 15.89 -11.52
CA PRO A 299 -0.51 16.32 -10.90
C PRO A 299 0.64 15.32 -11.06
N GLY A 300 0.40 14.10 -11.49
CA GLY A 300 1.42 13.05 -11.61
C GLY A 300 2.48 13.38 -12.69
N SER A 301 3.74 13.02 -12.44
CA SER A 301 4.87 13.31 -13.33
C SER A 301 4.75 12.69 -14.73
N ILE A 302 4.03 11.59 -14.85
CA ILE A 302 3.78 10.86 -16.11
C ILE A 302 2.34 11.05 -16.64
N CYS A 303 1.57 11.96 -16.01
CA CYS A 303 0.20 12.26 -16.40
C CYS A 303 0.19 13.39 -17.44
N THR A 304 -0.51 13.19 -18.56
CA THR A 304 -0.69 14.21 -19.59
C THR A 304 -2.12 14.73 -19.69
N THR A 305 -3.01 14.37 -18.77
CA THR A 305 -4.43 14.77 -18.75
C THR A 305 -4.59 16.27 -18.94
N ARG A 306 -3.84 17.10 -18.22
CA ARG A 306 -3.93 18.58 -18.32
C ARG A 306 -3.58 19.11 -19.68
N ILE A 307 -2.66 18.47 -20.38
CA ILE A 307 -2.21 18.88 -21.72
C ILE A 307 -3.17 18.34 -22.79
N VAL A 308 -3.59 17.10 -22.66
CA VAL A 308 -4.45 16.43 -23.66
C VAL A 308 -5.88 16.94 -23.60
N THR A 309 -6.42 17.14 -22.41
CA THR A 309 -7.84 17.50 -22.21
C THR A 309 -8.06 18.96 -21.82
N GLY A 310 -7.02 19.67 -21.38
CA GLY A 310 -7.13 21.01 -20.81
C GLY A 310 -7.76 21.02 -19.39
N VAL A 311 -8.02 19.83 -18.79
CA VAL A 311 -8.68 19.72 -17.50
C VAL A 311 -7.66 19.39 -16.40
N GLY A 312 -7.76 20.05 -15.26
CA GLY A 312 -6.92 19.79 -14.09
C GLY A 312 -7.00 20.94 -13.07
N VAL A 313 -6.50 20.66 -11.87
CA VAL A 313 -6.42 21.65 -10.79
C VAL A 313 -5.05 21.52 -10.11
N PRO A 314 -4.32 22.63 -9.88
CA PRO A 314 -3.10 22.63 -9.09
C PRO A 314 -3.31 22.04 -7.69
N GLN A 315 -2.34 21.26 -7.20
CA GLN A 315 -2.58 20.29 -6.14
C GLN A 315 -2.83 20.92 -4.77
N ILE A 316 -2.12 21.98 -4.39
CA ILE A 316 -2.35 22.69 -3.13
C ILE A 316 -3.76 23.25 -3.08
N TYR A 317 -4.20 23.91 -4.17
CA TYR A 317 -5.54 24.46 -4.28
C TYR A 317 -6.61 23.33 -4.19
N ALA A 318 -6.40 22.22 -4.89
CA ALA A 318 -7.34 21.09 -4.85
C ALA A 318 -7.49 20.51 -3.43
N ILE A 319 -6.38 20.33 -2.71
CA ILE A 319 -6.38 19.83 -1.33
C ILE A 319 -7.16 20.80 -0.41
N GLU A 320 -6.84 22.08 -0.48
CA GLU A 320 -7.47 23.13 0.35
C GLU A 320 -8.97 23.22 0.10
N GLN A 321 -9.43 23.20 -1.16
CA GLN A 321 -10.85 23.21 -1.52
C GLN A 321 -11.62 22.00 -0.96
N VAL A 322 -11.02 20.82 -1.02
CA VAL A 322 -11.66 19.61 -0.49
C VAL A 322 -11.61 19.59 1.04
N ALA A 323 -10.49 19.99 1.65
CA ALA A 323 -10.35 20.08 3.11
C ALA A 323 -11.37 21.04 3.71
N SER A 324 -11.52 22.23 3.11
CA SER A 324 -12.53 23.21 3.52
C SER A 324 -13.97 22.66 3.40
N ALA A 325 -14.27 21.96 2.29
CA ALA A 325 -15.60 21.42 2.04
C ALA A 325 -15.99 20.27 2.97
N LEU A 326 -15.01 19.49 3.44
CA LEU A 326 -15.23 18.34 4.34
C LEU A 326 -14.91 18.63 5.80
N LYS A 327 -14.63 19.87 6.16
CA LYS A 327 -14.38 20.27 7.54
C LYS A 327 -15.51 19.80 8.48
N GLY A 328 -15.16 19.04 9.51
CA GLY A 328 -16.10 18.49 10.47
C GLY A 328 -16.84 17.21 10.02
N SER A 329 -16.64 16.72 8.80
CA SER A 329 -17.28 15.49 8.31
C SER A 329 -16.66 14.20 8.90
N GLY A 330 -15.44 14.29 9.41
CA GLY A 330 -14.65 13.15 9.88
C GLY A 330 -14.13 12.25 8.75
N VAL A 331 -14.25 12.66 7.48
CA VAL A 331 -13.78 11.92 6.30
C VAL A 331 -12.37 12.36 5.96
N PRO A 332 -11.35 11.45 6.00
CA PRO A 332 -9.98 11.76 5.64
C PRO A 332 -9.78 12.04 4.14
N LEU A 333 -8.70 12.77 3.86
CA LEU A 333 -8.28 13.18 2.52
C LEU A 333 -6.94 12.56 2.15
N ILE A 334 -6.86 11.98 0.95
CA ILE A 334 -5.63 11.40 0.39
C ILE A 334 -5.17 12.29 -0.77
N ALA A 335 -4.05 12.99 -0.62
CA ALA A 335 -3.46 13.76 -1.71
C ALA A 335 -2.68 12.81 -2.63
N ASP A 336 -3.09 12.72 -3.90
CA ASP A 336 -2.53 11.79 -4.88
C ASP A 336 -1.80 12.51 -6.02
N GLY A 337 -0.48 12.30 -6.09
CA GLY A 337 0.38 12.78 -7.17
C GLY A 337 1.05 14.14 -6.93
N GLY A 338 2.10 14.41 -7.72
CA GLY A 338 2.87 15.64 -7.65
C GLY A 338 3.98 15.68 -6.61
N ILE A 339 4.17 14.62 -5.83
CA ILE A 339 5.20 14.55 -4.76
C ILE A 339 6.53 14.10 -5.34
N ARG A 340 7.55 14.96 -5.24
CA ARG A 340 8.93 14.74 -5.69
C ARG A 340 9.90 14.70 -4.52
N TYR A 341 9.60 15.46 -3.46
CA TYR A 341 10.43 15.64 -2.27
C TYR A 341 9.62 15.49 -0.99
N SER A 342 10.27 15.27 0.13
CA SER A 342 9.62 15.25 1.46
C SER A 342 8.98 16.59 1.82
N GLY A 343 9.48 17.72 1.26
CA GLY A 343 8.86 19.03 1.39
C GLY A 343 7.47 19.10 0.76
N ASP A 344 7.25 18.44 -0.39
CA ASP A 344 5.93 18.38 -1.02
C ASP A 344 4.93 17.59 -0.16
N LEU A 345 5.40 16.47 0.44
CA LEU A 345 4.63 15.71 1.42
C LEU A 345 4.20 16.59 2.60
N ALA A 346 5.12 17.36 3.16
CA ALA A 346 4.83 18.27 4.28
C ALA A 346 3.82 19.36 3.89
N LYS A 347 3.97 19.95 2.70
CA LYS A 347 3.03 20.95 2.16
C LYS A 347 1.63 20.34 1.91
N ALA A 348 1.55 19.12 1.40
CA ALA A 348 0.26 18.43 1.23
C ALA A 348 -0.47 18.21 2.56
N ILE A 349 0.25 17.76 3.59
CA ILE A 349 -0.29 17.60 4.95
C ILE A 349 -0.75 18.95 5.50
N ALA A 350 0.08 19.98 5.43
CA ALA A 350 -0.25 21.32 5.93
C ALA A 350 -1.48 21.94 5.22
N ALA A 351 -1.66 21.63 3.92
CA ALA A 351 -2.83 22.06 3.15
C ALA A 351 -4.13 21.30 3.53
N GLY A 352 -4.05 20.25 4.36
CA GLY A 352 -5.21 19.55 4.90
C GLY A 352 -5.32 18.07 4.53
N ALA A 353 -4.34 17.48 3.82
CA ALA A 353 -4.34 16.05 3.55
C ALA A 353 -4.02 15.25 4.82
N ASP A 354 -4.73 14.14 5.05
CA ASP A 354 -4.45 13.19 6.13
C ASP A 354 -3.33 12.21 5.73
N SER A 355 -3.28 11.83 4.48
CA SER A 355 -2.23 10.96 3.91
C SER A 355 -1.94 11.34 2.47
N VAL A 356 -0.80 10.81 1.96
CA VAL A 356 -0.30 11.19 0.64
C VAL A 356 0.01 9.93 -0.17
N MET A 357 -0.58 9.82 -1.35
CA MET A 357 -0.33 8.74 -2.29
C MET A 357 0.78 9.12 -3.27
N MET A 358 1.73 8.20 -3.47
CA MET A 358 2.91 8.42 -4.30
C MET A 358 3.10 7.29 -5.31
N GLY A 359 3.32 7.66 -6.57
CA GLY A 359 3.72 6.77 -7.66
C GLY A 359 5.23 6.82 -7.90
N GLY A 360 5.74 7.89 -8.50
CA GLY A 360 7.13 8.03 -8.93
C GLY A 360 8.18 7.88 -7.82
N MET A 361 7.85 8.27 -6.59
CA MET A 361 8.76 8.07 -5.44
C MET A 361 9.00 6.60 -5.15
N PHE A 362 7.98 5.76 -5.29
CA PHE A 362 8.06 4.32 -5.02
C PHE A 362 8.38 3.48 -6.26
N ALA A 363 8.05 3.95 -7.46
CA ALA A 363 8.31 3.21 -8.71
C ALA A 363 9.78 2.83 -8.88
N GLY A 364 10.73 3.69 -8.44
CA GLY A 364 12.17 3.44 -8.50
C GLY A 364 12.71 2.44 -7.47
N THR A 365 11.88 1.95 -6.56
CA THR A 365 12.35 1.07 -5.47
C THR A 365 12.47 -0.39 -5.91
N GLU A 366 13.27 -1.15 -5.16
CA GLU A 366 13.51 -2.57 -5.41
C GLU A 366 12.22 -3.40 -5.33
N GLU A 367 11.31 -3.02 -4.44
CA GLU A 367 10.07 -3.74 -4.13
C GLU A 367 8.96 -3.49 -5.17
N ALA A 368 9.06 -2.43 -5.96
CA ALA A 368 8.11 -2.14 -7.04
C ALA A 368 8.22 -3.17 -8.18
N PRO A 369 7.10 -3.54 -8.86
CA PRO A 369 7.07 -4.58 -9.89
C PRO A 369 7.69 -4.17 -11.23
N GLY A 370 7.92 -2.87 -11.49
CA GLY A 370 8.49 -2.39 -12.74
C GLY A 370 9.84 -3.03 -13.06
N GLU A 371 10.12 -3.25 -14.34
CA GLU A 371 11.37 -3.85 -14.80
C GLU A 371 12.59 -3.00 -14.46
N THR A 372 13.70 -3.67 -14.12
CA THR A 372 14.99 -3.00 -13.90
C THR A 372 15.73 -2.86 -15.23
N ILE A 373 16.09 -1.63 -15.60
CA ILE A 373 16.69 -1.27 -16.87
C ILE A 373 18.10 -0.71 -16.62
N LEU A 374 19.09 -1.24 -17.31
CA LEU A 374 20.44 -0.67 -17.32
C LEU A 374 20.57 0.25 -18.54
N TYR A 375 20.77 1.54 -18.31
CA TYR A 375 20.90 2.52 -19.38
C TYR A 375 22.04 3.50 -19.08
N GLN A 376 22.97 3.66 -20.01
CA GLN A 376 24.15 4.55 -19.87
C GLN A 376 24.93 4.35 -18.56
N GLY A 377 25.11 3.08 -18.12
CA GLY A 377 25.84 2.75 -16.90
C GLY A 377 25.09 3.04 -15.60
N ARG A 378 23.83 3.43 -15.67
CA ARG A 378 22.95 3.66 -14.51
C ARG A 378 21.76 2.73 -14.53
N THR A 379 21.28 2.36 -13.34
CA THR A 379 20.11 1.50 -13.17
C THR A 379 18.84 2.36 -13.05
N TYR A 380 17.81 1.97 -13.79
CA TYR A 380 16.48 2.57 -13.80
C TYR A 380 15.42 1.51 -13.56
N LYS A 381 14.21 1.95 -13.23
CA LYS A 381 13.00 1.12 -13.20
C LYS A 381 12.00 1.66 -14.20
N SER A 382 11.30 0.77 -14.89
CA SER A 382 10.18 1.18 -15.76
C SER A 382 9.09 1.83 -14.92
N TYR A 383 8.52 2.91 -15.41
CA TYR A 383 7.43 3.63 -14.77
C TYR A 383 6.49 4.18 -15.83
N ARG A 384 5.20 3.86 -15.74
CA ARG A 384 4.20 4.31 -16.71
C ARG A 384 2.94 4.83 -16.07
N GLY A 385 2.29 5.80 -16.74
CA GLY A 385 0.97 6.26 -16.38
C GLY A 385 -0.09 5.22 -16.70
N MET A 386 -1.13 5.13 -15.87
CA MET A 386 -2.26 4.23 -16.12
C MET A 386 -3.04 4.64 -17.38
N GLY A 387 -2.91 5.90 -17.84
CA GLY A 387 -3.41 6.39 -19.11
C GLY A 387 -2.42 6.29 -20.27
N SER A 388 -1.29 5.61 -20.13
CA SER A 388 -0.39 5.32 -21.23
C SER A 388 -0.99 4.27 -22.17
N MET A 389 -0.53 4.25 -23.41
CA MET A 389 -1.04 3.33 -24.44
C MET A 389 -0.93 1.86 -23.96
N GLY A 390 0.24 1.45 -23.48
CA GLY A 390 0.46 0.08 -23.04
C GLY A 390 -0.33 -0.29 -21.78
N ALA A 391 -0.51 0.63 -20.84
CA ALA A 391 -1.34 0.37 -19.66
C ALA A 391 -2.84 0.22 -20.05
N MET A 392 -3.34 1.05 -20.95
CA MET A 392 -4.72 0.98 -21.42
C MET A 392 -5.02 -0.31 -22.21
N GLN A 393 -4.08 -0.76 -23.03
CA GLN A 393 -4.18 -2.04 -23.76
C GLN A 393 -4.19 -3.26 -22.81
N GLN A 394 -3.63 -3.14 -21.60
CA GLN A 394 -3.57 -4.20 -20.60
C GLN A 394 -4.74 -4.17 -19.59
N GLY A 395 -5.69 -3.22 -19.73
CA GLY A 395 -6.91 -3.21 -18.92
C GLY A 395 -7.19 -1.94 -18.14
N SER A 396 -6.35 -0.89 -18.23
CA SER A 396 -6.61 0.38 -17.52
C SER A 396 -7.47 1.39 -18.30
N ALA A 397 -7.97 1.02 -19.49
CA ALA A 397 -8.78 1.90 -20.32
C ALA A 397 -10.10 2.33 -19.64
N ASP A 398 -10.67 1.49 -18.76
CA ASP A 398 -11.86 1.79 -17.96
C ASP A 398 -11.64 2.93 -16.95
N ARG A 399 -10.38 3.14 -16.49
CA ARG A 399 -10.02 4.30 -15.65
C ARG A 399 -10.30 5.63 -16.36
N TYR A 400 -10.23 5.62 -17.69
CA TYR A 400 -10.39 6.77 -18.59
C TYR A 400 -11.69 6.71 -19.40
N PHE A 401 -12.60 5.80 -19.06
CA PHE A 401 -13.88 5.59 -19.76
C PHE A 401 -13.72 5.30 -21.26
N GLN A 402 -12.69 4.51 -21.61
CA GLN A 402 -12.33 4.16 -22.99
C GLN A 402 -12.32 2.62 -23.23
N GLU A 403 -13.04 1.81 -22.44
CA GLU A 403 -13.06 0.35 -22.55
C GLU A 403 -13.61 -0.12 -23.91
N ASP A 404 -14.60 0.54 -24.47
CA ASP A 404 -15.18 0.20 -25.77
C ASP A 404 -14.16 0.34 -26.92
N ASN A 405 -13.22 1.28 -26.80
CA ASN A 405 -12.14 1.49 -27.75
C ASN A 405 -10.98 0.49 -27.56
N ALA A 406 -10.72 0.04 -26.34
CA ALA A 406 -9.67 -0.93 -26.04
C ALA A 406 -9.96 -2.32 -26.62
N ASN A 407 -11.24 -2.71 -26.72
CA ASN A 407 -11.70 -3.96 -27.30
C ASN A 407 -11.71 -3.94 -28.85
N ASN A 408 -11.40 -2.81 -29.47
CA ASN A 408 -11.35 -2.68 -30.91
C ASN A 408 -9.94 -3.06 -31.41
N PRO A 409 -9.79 -3.96 -32.43
CA PRO A 409 -8.49 -4.33 -32.99
C PRO A 409 -7.70 -3.15 -33.57
N ASN A 410 -8.31 -2.00 -33.72
CA ASN A 410 -7.69 -0.76 -34.18
C ASN A 410 -7.30 0.11 -32.97
N THR A 411 -6.22 -0.27 -32.29
CA THR A 411 -5.66 0.48 -31.13
C THR A 411 -5.34 1.96 -31.39
N ALA A 412 -5.37 2.38 -32.64
CA ALA A 412 -5.24 3.78 -33.05
C ALA A 412 -6.38 4.72 -32.57
N LYS A 413 -7.42 4.18 -31.92
CA LYS A 413 -8.56 4.96 -31.42
C LYS A 413 -8.49 5.32 -29.94
N LEU A 414 -7.49 4.82 -29.19
CA LEU A 414 -7.28 5.24 -27.79
C LEU A 414 -6.66 6.63 -27.75
N VAL A 415 -7.12 7.45 -26.81
CA VAL A 415 -6.54 8.76 -26.51
C VAL A 415 -5.76 8.67 -25.19
N PRO A 416 -4.43 8.55 -25.23
CA PRO A 416 -3.64 8.39 -24.02
C PRO A 416 -3.56 9.70 -23.22
N GLU A 417 -3.70 9.57 -21.90
CA GLU A 417 -3.55 10.67 -20.94
C GLU A 417 -2.35 10.42 -20.01
N GLY A 418 -1.36 9.66 -20.45
CA GLY A 418 -0.14 9.36 -19.74
C GLY A 418 0.93 8.82 -20.67
N ILE A 419 2.17 8.84 -20.18
CA ILE A 419 3.34 8.35 -20.90
C ILE A 419 3.93 7.10 -20.26
N GLU A 420 4.79 6.41 -21.00
CA GLU A 420 5.70 5.37 -20.53
C GLU A 420 7.10 5.93 -20.44
N GLY A 421 7.79 5.66 -19.35
CA GLY A 421 9.12 6.17 -19.08
C GLY A 421 9.88 5.31 -18.09
N GLN A 422 10.91 5.87 -17.53
CA GLN A 422 11.75 5.24 -16.52
C GLN A 422 12.10 6.24 -15.42
N VAL A 423 12.31 5.73 -14.21
CA VAL A 423 12.78 6.49 -13.05
C VAL A 423 14.09 5.92 -12.53
N PRO A 424 14.99 6.72 -11.96
CA PRO A 424 16.22 6.21 -11.37
C PRO A 424 15.93 5.15 -10.30
N TYR A 425 16.72 4.08 -10.28
CA TYR A 425 16.67 3.08 -9.23
C TYR A 425 17.11 3.69 -7.90
N LYS A 426 16.32 3.47 -6.85
CA LYS A 426 16.48 4.10 -5.53
C LYS A 426 16.88 3.12 -4.41
N GLY A 427 17.06 1.83 -4.74
CA GLY A 427 17.27 0.78 -3.72
C GLY A 427 15.98 0.43 -2.95
N SER A 428 16.13 0.00 -1.70
CA SER A 428 14.98 -0.41 -0.88
C SER A 428 14.01 0.74 -0.57
N VAL A 429 12.71 0.45 -0.63
CA VAL A 429 11.65 1.38 -0.24
C VAL A 429 11.77 1.85 1.21
N VAL A 430 12.32 1.03 2.11
CA VAL A 430 12.55 1.38 3.50
C VAL A 430 13.44 2.62 3.63
N ALA A 431 14.52 2.70 2.83
CA ALA A 431 15.40 3.87 2.81
C ALA A 431 14.67 5.12 2.29
N VAL A 432 13.82 4.98 1.28
CA VAL A 432 13.01 6.08 0.75
C VAL A 432 12.00 6.57 1.80
N ILE A 433 11.29 5.66 2.45
CA ILE A 433 10.32 5.99 3.51
C ILE A 433 11.02 6.69 4.68
N PHE A 434 12.21 6.21 5.08
CA PHE A 434 13.00 6.84 6.14
C PHE A 434 13.30 8.32 5.83
N GLN A 435 13.72 8.63 4.59
CA GLN A 435 13.99 10.02 4.17
C GLN A 435 12.72 10.87 4.12
N LEU A 436 11.61 10.32 3.61
CA LEU A 436 10.32 11.02 3.57
C LEU A 436 9.80 11.34 4.98
N ALA A 437 9.80 10.35 5.87
CA ALA A 437 9.38 10.52 7.26
C ALA A 437 10.30 11.49 8.01
N GLY A 438 11.62 11.42 7.78
CA GLY A 438 12.60 12.33 8.37
C GLY A 438 12.38 13.78 7.93
N GLY A 439 12.14 14.01 6.64
CA GLY A 439 11.83 15.34 6.11
C GLY A 439 10.52 15.91 6.66
N LEU A 440 9.47 15.08 6.79
CA LEU A 440 8.21 15.50 7.40
C LEU A 440 8.39 15.86 8.88
N ARG A 441 9.15 15.06 9.66
CA ARG A 441 9.47 15.37 11.07
C ARG A 441 10.23 16.68 11.21
N ALA A 442 11.20 16.93 10.32
CA ALA A 442 11.93 18.20 10.30
C ALA A 442 11.00 19.38 9.99
N SER A 443 10.10 19.23 9.01
CA SER A 443 9.11 20.27 8.69
C SER A 443 8.16 20.56 9.87
N MET A 444 7.67 19.51 10.54
CA MET A 444 6.83 19.67 11.73
C MET A 444 7.57 20.38 12.87
N HIS A 445 8.86 20.08 13.06
CA HIS A 445 9.72 20.81 14.01
C HIS A 445 9.80 22.29 13.65
N TYR A 446 10.12 22.64 12.40
CA TYR A 446 10.17 24.04 11.97
C TYR A 446 8.84 24.77 12.13
N CYS A 447 7.71 24.11 11.95
CA CYS A 447 6.38 24.69 12.12
C CYS A 447 5.84 24.63 13.56
N GLY A 448 6.60 24.09 14.52
CA GLY A 448 6.20 23.96 15.93
C GLY A 448 5.00 23.01 16.14
N CYS A 449 4.88 21.96 15.32
CA CYS A 449 3.77 21.02 15.33
C CYS A 449 4.21 19.64 15.80
N SER A 450 3.53 19.07 16.79
CA SER A 450 3.83 17.76 17.36
C SER A 450 3.09 16.61 16.68
N THR A 451 1.98 16.90 15.98
CA THR A 451 1.12 15.93 15.31
C THR A 451 0.72 16.40 13.92
N ILE A 452 0.27 15.46 13.07
CA ILE A 452 -0.29 15.75 11.75
C ILE A 452 -1.45 16.75 11.85
N GLU A 453 -2.39 16.52 12.78
CA GLU A 453 -3.53 17.41 12.99
C GLU A 453 -3.11 18.83 13.40
N GLU A 454 -2.07 18.96 14.24
CA GLU A 454 -1.53 20.29 14.57
C GLU A 454 -0.95 20.98 13.34
N MET A 455 -0.25 20.25 12.47
CA MET A 455 0.32 20.79 11.24
C MET A 455 -0.78 21.29 10.29
N GLN A 456 -1.84 20.51 10.09
CA GLN A 456 -3.02 20.92 9.29
C GLN A 456 -3.69 22.19 9.81
N ARG A 457 -3.65 22.43 11.13
CA ARG A 457 -4.35 23.55 11.77
C ARG A 457 -3.49 24.80 11.93
N LYS A 458 -2.18 24.65 12.17
CA LYS A 458 -1.29 25.73 12.61
C LYS A 458 -0.32 26.21 11.55
N ALA A 459 0.06 25.32 10.60
CA ALA A 459 1.05 25.68 9.61
C ALA A 459 0.53 26.76 8.67
N GLU A 460 1.40 27.74 8.38
CA GLU A 460 1.11 28.85 7.48
C GLU A 460 1.93 28.75 6.21
N PHE A 461 1.38 29.25 5.13
CA PHE A 461 2.04 29.29 3.83
C PHE A 461 2.37 30.72 3.43
N VAL A 462 3.49 30.86 2.73
CA VAL A 462 3.82 32.04 1.93
C VAL A 462 3.88 31.65 0.46
N GLU A 463 3.28 32.47 -0.39
CA GLU A 463 3.41 32.32 -1.84
C GLU A 463 4.77 32.87 -2.29
N ILE A 464 5.45 32.11 -3.18
CA ILE A 464 6.76 32.47 -3.71
C ILE A 464 6.72 32.67 -5.22
N THR A 465 7.70 33.40 -5.74
CA THR A 465 7.89 33.60 -7.16
C THR A 465 8.78 32.51 -7.77
N THR A 466 8.89 32.50 -9.12
CA THR A 466 9.85 31.63 -9.82
C THR A 466 11.30 31.85 -9.36
N ALA A 467 11.64 33.06 -8.93
CA ALA A 467 12.95 33.37 -8.35
C ALA A 467 13.12 32.66 -6.99
N GLY A 468 12.08 32.65 -6.14
CA GLY A 468 12.07 31.92 -4.86
C GLY A 468 12.14 30.40 -5.04
N VAL A 469 11.54 29.84 -6.11
CA VAL A 469 11.72 28.42 -6.46
C VAL A 469 13.19 28.12 -6.77
N ARG A 470 13.86 28.96 -7.56
CA ARG A 470 15.30 28.80 -7.88
C ARG A 470 16.17 28.93 -6.62
N GLU A 471 15.87 29.87 -5.75
CA GLU A 471 16.57 30.05 -4.47
C GLU A 471 16.41 28.81 -3.54
N SER A 472 15.28 28.10 -3.64
CA SER A 472 15.00 26.91 -2.85
C SER A 472 15.82 25.69 -3.29
N HIS A 473 16.30 25.66 -4.52
CA HIS A 473 17.19 24.63 -5.03
C HIS A 473 18.67 24.98 -4.83
N VAL A 474 19.51 23.95 -4.81
CA VAL A 474 20.97 24.15 -4.80
C VAL A 474 21.38 25.01 -6.02
N HIS A 475 22.07 26.12 -5.77
CA HIS A 475 22.53 27.05 -6.79
C HIS A 475 23.95 27.54 -6.49
N ASP A 476 24.66 28.02 -7.50
CA ASP A 476 26.02 28.57 -7.42
C ASP A 476 27.09 27.60 -6.88
N VAL A 477 26.83 26.29 -6.85
CA VAL A 477 27.76 25.25 -6.43
C VAL A 477 27.65 24.02 -7.34
N GLN A 478 28.75 23.29 -7.49
CA GLN A 478 28.75 21.98 -8.13
C GLN A 478 28.58 20.88 -7.09
N ILE A 479 27.57 20.03 -7.24
CA ILE A 479 27.36 18.90 -6.36
C ILE A 479 28.47 17.87 -6.59
N THR A 480 29.29 17.62 -5.59
CA THR A 480 30.36 16.60 -5.63
C THR A 480 29.92 15.28 -5.00
N LYS A 481 28.91 15.32 -4.12
CA LYS A 481 28.30 14.14 -3.48
C LYS A 481 26.80 14.37 -3.36
N GLU A 482 26.01 13.50 -4.00
CA GLU A 482 24.55 13.54 -3.93
C GLU A 482 24.05 13.25 -2.50
N ALA A 483 23.02 13.97 -2.08
CA ALA A 483 22.28 13.67 -0.87
C ALA A 483 21.21 12.59 -1.18
N PRO A 484 20.89 11.69 -0.25
CA PRO A 484 19.94 10.61 -0.50
C PRO A 484 18.51 11.10 -0.76
N ASN A 485 18.19 12.32 -0.35
CA ASN A 485 16.86 12.93 -0.42
C ASN A 485 16.78 14.15 -1.36
N TYR A 486 17.87 14.45 -2.08
CA TYR A 486 17.91 15.55 -3.05
C TYR A 486 18.65 15.14 -4.32
N ARG A 487 18.02 15.36 -5.47
CA ARG A 487 18.63 15.23 -6.81
C ARG A 487 18.19 16.42 -7.65
N MET A 488 19.12 16.99 -8.39
CA MET A 488 18.75 17.93 -9.47
C MET A 488 18.19 17.09 -10.63
N GLU A 489 17.00 17.48 -11.13
CA GLU A 489 16.37 16.90 -12.32
C GLU A 489 17.01 17.47 -13.59
#